data_500158775c81e3bfb266370d11119cb1
#
_entry.id   500158775c81e3bfb266370d11119cb1
#
_cell.length_a   1.000
_cell.length_b   1.000
_cell.length_c   1.000
_cell.angle_alpha   90.00
_cell.angle_beta   90.00
_cell.angle_gamma   90.00
#
_symmetry.space_group_name_H-M   'P 1'
#
loop_
_entity.id
_entity.type
_entity.pdbx_description
1 polymer ?
#
loop_
_entity_poly.entity_id
_entity_poly.type
_entity_poly.pdbx_seq_one_letter_code
_entity_poly.pdbx_strand_id
1 'polypeptide(L)'
;PYLKRNYSYFGTIILTKSFGYNILKGNNPDLKVEGSISYMKNYFDKRDLKIKTDNSYEVELDNYYKNQGFKNIKQNPQSYFILYFKKVFSFLFVDFNSSYPGYYNIFHILPKIILSILSFCGALMVLRKKSFFQFLSIYYFSNIFLFSIFFILPRYSLILLPIQLLLSIQLVKIIIKRVAQLIH
;
A
#
# COMPACT_ATOMS: atom_id res chain seq x y z
N PRO A 1 17.10 -19.84 7.46
CA PRO A 1 18.48 -19.28 7.44
C PRO A 1 18.50 -17.78 7.72
N TYR A 2 17.72 -16.96 7.01
CA TYR A 2 17.72 -15.50 7.12
C TYR A 2 17.35 -14.99 8.52
N LEU A 3 16.24 -15.44 9.10
CA LEU A 3 15.80 -15.03 10.44
C LEU A 3 16.78 -15.46 11.54
N LYS A 4 17.37 -16.68 11.41
CA LYS A 4 18.39 -17.16 12.35
C LYS A 4 19.63 -16.28 12.30
N ARG A 5 20.09 -15.91 11.10
CA ARG A 5 21.20 -14.98 10.93
C ARG A 5 20.89 -13.61 11.56
N ASN A 6 19.72 -13.04 11.28
CA ASN A 6 19.35 -11.73 11.84
C ASN A 6 19.27 -11.79 13.36
N TYR A 7 18.73 -12.87 13.91
CA TYR A 7 18.69 -13.06 15.35
C TYR A 7 20.10 -13.14 15.96
N SER A 8 21.05 -13.86 15.33
CA SER A 8 22.43 -13.93 15.84
C SER A 8 23.19 -12.61 15.78
N TYR A 9 22.86 -11.71 14.82
CA TYR A 9 23.51 -10.41 14.71
C TYR A 9 22.87 -9.31 15.56
N PHE A 10 21.54 -9.32 15.68
CA PHE A 10 20.77 -8.22 16.28
C PHE A 10 20.08 -8.59 17.58
N GLY A 11 20.16 -9.85 18.03
CA GLY A 11 19.45 -10.35 19.22
C GLY A 11 17.92 -10.36 19.09
N THR A 12 17.38 -9.99 17.93
CA THR A 12 15.94 -9.89 17.69
C THR A 12 15.55 -10.48 16.34
N ILE A 13 14.30 -10.95 16.20
CA ILE A 13 13.78 -11.47 14.92
C ILE A 13 13.35 -10.26 14.07
N ILE A 14 14.07 -10.01 12.99
CA ILE A 14 13.83 -8.89 12.09
C ILE A 14 13.69 -9.41 10.65
N LEU A 15 12.58 -9.05 10.00
CA LEU A 15 12.36 -9.31 8.57
C LEU A 15 12.94 -8.22 7.68
N THR A 16 12.82 -6.95 8.10
CA THR A 16 13.30 -5.79 7.35
C THR A 16 13.67 -4.68 8.33
N LYS A 17 14.69 -3.89 7.98
CA LYS A 17 15.13 -2.73 8.76
C LYS A 17 14.50 -1.40 8.30
N SER A 18 13.48 -1.45 7.47
CA SER A 18 12.81 -0.28 6.89
C SER A 18 11.33 -0.17 7.26
N PHE A 19 10.85 -1.00 8.17
CA PHE A 19 9.46 -0.99 8.60
C PHE A 19 9.08 0.34 9.26
N GLY A 20 9.87 0.77 10.23
CA GLY A 20 9.64 2.03 10.97
C GLY A 20 9.77 3.25 10.06
N TYR A 21 10.79 3.26 9.19
CA TYR A 21 10.93 4.29 8.18
C TYR A 21 9.68 4.41 7.29
N ASN A 22 9.16 3.30 6.81
CA ASN A 22 7.99 3.27 5.94
C ASN A 22 6.72 3.69 6.69
N ILE A 23 6.57 3.33 7.96
CA ILE A 23 5.47 3.80 8.83
C ILE A 23 5.55 5.32 9.00
N LEU A 24 6.72 5.86 9.33
CA LEU A 24 6.88 7.31 9.54
C LEU A 24 6.62 8.09 8.25
N LYS A 25 7.22 7.66 7.13
CA LYS A 25 7.04 8.30 5.83
C LYS A 25 5.58 8.27 5.37
N GLY A 26 4.92 7.13 5.57
CA GLY A 26 3.52 6.95 5.17
C GLY A 26 2.55 7.70 6.06
N ASN A 27 2.86 7.81 7.35
CA ASN A 27 2.01 8.51 8.32
C ASN A 27 2.67 9.83 8.74
N ASN A 28 2.95 10.65 7.73
CA ASN A 28 3.56 11.97 7.86
C ASN A 28 2.53 13.04 8.23
N PRO A 29 2.93 14.13 8.93
CA PRO A 29 2.03 15.23 9.29
C PRO A 29 1.48 16.00 8.09
N ASP A 30 2.15 15.95 6.92
CA ASP A 30 1.68 16.59 5.69
C ASP A 30 0.48 15.86 5.05
N LEU A 31 0.11 14.68 5.59
CA LEU A 31 -1.00 13.82 5.15
C LEU A 31 -0.94 13.46 3.65
N LYS A 32 0.29 13.30 3.12
CA LYS A 32 0.52 12.92 1.72
C LYS A 32 0.47 11.40 1.54
N VAL A 33 -0.30 10.95 0.57
CA VAL A 33 -0.48 9.52 0.22
C VAL A 33 0.84 8.86 -0.20
N GLU A 34 1.64 9.56 -1.01
CA GLU A 34 2.95 9.11 -1.50
C GLU A 34 4.06 9.17 -0.43
N GLY A 35 3.71 9.65 0.77
CA GLY A 35 4.66 10.03 1.79
C GLY A 35 5.30 11.40 1.52
N SER A 36 5.82 12.05 2.56
CA SER A 36 6.43 13.36 2.43
C SER A 36 7.95 13.26 2.45
N ILE A 37 8.58 13.56 1.32
CA ILE A 37 10.05 13.62 1.21
C ILE A 37 10.57 14.86 1.95
N SER A 38 9.88 16.00 1.84
CA SER A 38 10.24 17.23 2.54
C SER A 38 10.20 17.07 4.06
N TYR A 39 9.15 16.43 4.57
CA TYR A 39 9.06 16.09 5.99
C TYR A 39 10.22 15.19 6.43
N MET A 40 10.48 14.12 5.67
CA MET A 40 11.57 13.19 6.02
C MET A 40 12.93 13.88 6.00
N LYS A 41 13.22 14.74 5.02
CA LYS A 41 14.46 15.52 4.96
C LYS A 41 14.61 16.42 6.18
N ASN A 42 13.59 17.25 6.46
CA ASN A 42 13.60 18.14 7.63
C ASN A 42 13.70 17.37 8.95
N TYR A 43 13.12 16.18 9.00
CA TYR A 43 13.18 15.31 10.16
C TYR A 43 14.59 14.75 10.38
N PHE A 44 15.30 14.36 9.32
CA PHE A 44 16.67 13.89 9.38
C PHE A 44 17.65 15.02 9.78
N ASP A 45 17.45 16.21 9.25
CA ASP A 45 18.32 17.35 9.53
C ASP A 45 18.20 17.85 10.99
N LYS A 46 17.01 17.71 11.59
CA LYS A 46 16.71 18.18 12.96
C LYS A 46 16.89 17.13 14.05
N ARG A 47 17.18 15.89 13.70
CA ARG A 47 17.30 14.84 14.70
C ARG A 47 18.63 14.90 15.43
N ASP A 48 18.59 15.09 16.72
CA ASP A 48 19.70 14.85 17.63
C ASP A 48 19.58 13.41 18.17
N LEU A 49 20.06 12.44 17.39
CA LEU A 49 19.96 11.03 17.72
C LEU A 49 21.18 10.58 18.49
N LYS A 50 21.02 10.39 19.80
CA LYS A 50 22.00 9.72 20.67
C LYS A 50 21.91 8.18 20.55
N ILE A 51 21.88 7.66 19.33
CA ILE A 51 21.91 6.22 19.08
C ILE A 51 23.37 5.79 18.96
N LYS A 52 23.77 4.77 19.71
CA LYS A 52 25.10 4.19 19.64
C LYS A 52 25.35 3.60 18.23
N THR A 53 26.51 3.89 17.67
CA THR A 53 26.95 3.37 16.35
C THR A 53 27.55 1.97 16.51
N ASP A 54 26.72 1.02 16.95
CA ASP A 54 27.07 -0.39 17.05
C ASP A 54 26.24 -1.25 16.07
N ASN A 55 26.34 -2.57 16.20
CA ASN A 55 25.60 -3.51 15.35
C ASN A 55 24.06 -3.35 15.45
N SER A 56 23.55 -2.76 16.54
CA SER A 56 22.12 -2.53 16.76
C SER A 56 21.60 -1.21 16.17
N TYR A 57 22.49 -0.32 15.71
CA TYR A 57 22.14 1.04 15.25
C TYR A 57 20.95 1.09 14.29
N GLU A 58 20.96 0.24 13.26
CA GLU A 58 19.88 0.27 12.24
C GLU A 58 18.53 -0.19 12.82
N VAL A 59 18.56 -1.11 13.78
CA VAL A 59 17.36 -1.63 14.45
C VAL A 59 16.79 -0.57 15.41
N GLU A 60 17.65 0.09 16.17
CA GLU A 60 17.25 1.17 17.08
C GLU A 60 16.69 2.35 16.30
N LEU A 61 17.32 2.68 15.18
CA LEU A 61 16.88 3.74 14.27
C LEU A 61 15.50 3.41 13.67
N ASP A 62 15.27 2.17 13.20
CA ASP A 62 13.97 1.76 12.67
C ASP A 62 12.89 1.77 13.75
N ASN A 63 13.21 1.33 14.97
CA ASN A 63 12.30 1.42 16.11
C ASN A 63 11.99 2.88 16.49
N TYR A 64 12.95 3.78 16.43
CA TYR A 64 12.72 5.19 16.64
C TYR A 64 11.73 5.76 15.61
N TYR A 65 11.94 5.49 14.32
CA TYR A 65 11.00 5.92 13.26
C TYR A 65 9.61 5.32 13.44
N LYS A 66 9.53 4.05 13.79
CA LYS A 66 8.27 3.37 14.09
C LYS A 66 7.49 4.10 15.20
N ASN A 67 8.17 4.40 16.30
CA ASN A 67 7.56 5.07 17.46
C ASN A 67 7.08 6.48 17.09
N GLN A 68 7.85 7.23 16.28
CA GLN A 68 7.43 8.55 15.81
C GLN A 68 6.22 8.48 14.86
N GLY A 69 6.19 7.51 13.96
CA GLY A 69 5.04 7.30 13.08
C GLY A 69 3.76 6.98 13.86
N PHE A 70 3.86 6.11 14.87
CA PHE A 70 2.72 5.84 15.76
C PHE A 70 2.33 7.03 16.64
N LYS A 71 3.30 7.85 17.07
CA LYS A 71 3.03 9.08 17.81
C LYS A 71 2.22 10.06 16.96
N ASN A 72 2.60 10.25 15.69
CA ASN A 72 1.83 11.07 14.76
C ASN A 72 0.37 10.60 14.66
N ILE A 73 0.15 9.29 14.45
CA ILE A 73 -1.20 8.70 14.37
C ILE A 73 -1.99 8.96 15.66
N LYS A 74 -1.38 8.75 16.83
CA LYS A 74 -2.03 8.95 18.13
C LYS A 74 -2.39 10.42 18.40
N GLN A 75 -1.61 11.37 17.91
CA GLN A 75 -1.85 12.80 18.10
C GLN A 75 -3.06 13.30 17.30
N ASN A 76 -3.34 12.71 16.13
CA ASN A 76 -4.48 13.11 15.31
C ASN A 76 -5.13 11.91 14.60
N PRO A 77 -5.76 10.98 15.32
CA PRO A 77 -6.23 9.71 14.78
C PRO A 77 -7.25 9.87 13.66
N GLN A 78 -8.09 10.91 13.71
CA GLN A 78 -9.10 11.18 12.69
C GLN A 78 -8.47 11.51 11.34
N SER A 79 -7.46 12.38 11.31
CA SER A 79 -6.75 12.73 10.06
C SER A 79 -6.04 11.53 9.45
N TYR A 80 -5.42 10.68 10.28
CA TYR A 80 -4.74 9.48 9.78
C TYR A 80 -5.71 8.38 9.34
N PHE A 81 -6.88 8.28 9.93
CA PHE A 81 -7.95 7.43 9.44
C PHE A 81 -8.39 7.85 8.03
N ILE A 82 -8.63 9.15 7.82
CA ILE A 82 -8.95 9.70 6.50
C ILE A 82 -7.79 9.46 5.51
N LEU A 83 -6.54 9.68 5.94
CA LEU A 83 -5.36 9.41 5.11
C LEU A 83 -5.28 7.95 4.69
N TYR A 84 -5.58 7.00 5.58
CA TYR A 84 -5.62 5.59 5.26
C TYR A 84 -6.60 5.28 4.12
N PHE A 85 -7.81 5.81 4.17
CA PHE A 85 -8.79 5.61 3.08
C PHE A 85 -8.38 6.34 1.79
N LYS A 86 -7.75 7.51 1.87
CA LYS A 86 -7.14 8.15 0.70
C LYS A 86 -6.08 7.26 0.06
N LYS A 87 -5.28 6.56 0.85
CA LYS A 87 -4.29 5.59 0.37
C LYS A 87 -4.95 4.39 -0.29
N VAL A 88 -5.99 3.80 0.32
CA VAL A 88 -6.78 2.71 -0.27
C VAL A 88 -7.34 3.13 -1.62
N PHE A 89 -7.92 4.32 -1.69
CA PHE A 89 -8.47 4.86 -2.93
C PHE A 89 -7.38 5.10 -4.00
N SER A 90 -6.26 5.69 -3.61
CA SER A 90 -5.12 5.94 -4.50
C SER A 90 -4.50 4.63 -5.02
N PHE A 91 -4.45 3.59 -4.21
CA PHE A 91 -3.96 2.29 -4.62
C PHE A 91 -4.88 1.66 -5.68
N LEU A 92 -6.20 1.72 -5.44
CA LEU A 92 -7.21 1.20 -6.36
C LEU A 92 -7.29 2.01 -7.65
N PHE A 93 -7.37 3.31 -7.55
CA PHE A 93 -7.69 4.19 -8.67
C PHE A 93 -6.57 5.18 -8.98
N VAL A 94 -6.65 6.38 -8.44
CA VAL A 94 -5.75 7.50 -8.75
C VAL A 94 -5.48 8.31 -7.49
N ASP A 95 -4.25 8.79 -7.35
CA ASP A 95 -3.92 9.84 -6.39
C ASP A 95 -4.16 11.21 -7.06
N PHE A 96 -5.10 11.98 -6.53
CA PHE A 96 -5.42 13.31 -7.05
C PHE A 96 -4.36 14.38 -6.73
N ASN A 97 -3.44 14.07 -5.82
CA ASN A 97 -2.40 14.99 -5.36
C ASN A 97 -0.99 14.41 -5.55
N SER A 98 -0.81 13.56 -6.57
CA SER A 98 0.49 12.96 -6.87
C SER A 98 1.49 14.01 -7.32
N SER A 99 2.69 13.96 -6.76
CA SER A 99 3.82 14.80 -7.15
C SER A 99 4.72 14.14 -8.22
N TYR A 100 4.37 12.95 -8.70
CA TYR A 100 5.18 12.23 -9.67
C TYR A 100 5.10 12.86 -11.06
N PRO A 101 6.24 13.12 -11.72
CA PRO A 101 6.26 13.63 -13.08
C PRO A 101 5.52 12.70 -14.04
N GLY A 102 4.65 13.27 -14.89
CA GLY A 102 3.90 12.50 -15.89
C GLY A 102 2.80 11.60 -15.33
N TYR A 103 2.51 11.63 -14.02
CA TYR A 103 1.49 10.79 -13.40
C TYR A 103 0.12 11.01 -14.05
N TYR A 104 -0.25 12.24 -14.38
CA TYR A 104 -1.56 12.61 -14.95
C TYR A 104 -1.63 12.46 -16.48
N ASN A 105 -0.70 11.73 -17.09
CA ASN A 105 -0.80 11.41 -18.51
C ASN A 105 -2.04 10.52 -18.75
N ILE A 106 -2.91 10.92 -19.69
CA ILE A 106 -4.15 10.24 -20.01
C ILE A 106 -3.92 8.77 -20.42
N PHE A 107 -2.85 8.49 -21.16
CA PHE A 107 -2.48 7.14 -21.60
C PHE A 107 -2.05 6.22 -20.44
N HIS A 108 -1.69 6.80 -19.31
CA HIS A 108 -1.38 6.06 -18.10
C HIS A 108 -2.61 5.92 -17.18
N ILE A 109 -3.33 7.02 -16.95
CA ILE A 109 -4.44 7.05 -15.99
C ILE A 109 -5.66 6.29 -16.50
N LEU A 110 -6.05 6.50 -17.76
CA LEU A 110 -7.28 5.93 -18.30
C LEU A 110 -7.28 4.39 -18.27
N PRO A 111 -6.25 3.69 -18.78
CA PRO A 111 -6.17 2.23 -18.66
C PRO A 111 -6.17 1.75 -17.20
N LYS A 112 -5.48 2.47 -16.30
CA LYS A 112 -5.44 2.14 -14.88
C LYS A 112 -6.83 2.22 -14.26
N ILE A 113 -7.59 3.29 -14.50
CA ILE A 113 -8.95 3.47 -13.96
C ILE A 113 -9.88 2.36 -14.48
N ILE A 114 -9.88 2.12 -15.79
CA ILE A 114 -10.73 1.09 -16.41
C ILE A 114 -10.44 -0.29 -15.78
N LEU A 115 -9.17 -0.67 -15.74
CA LEU A 115 -8.76 -1.95 -15.17
C LEU A 115 -9.12 -2.05 -13.67
N SER A 116 -8.94 -0.96 -12.92
CA SER A 116 -9.28 -0.91 -11.49
C SER A 116 -10.79 -1.08 -11.25
N ILE A 117 -11.63 -0.42 -12.04
CA ILE A 117 -13.09 -0.58 -11.94
C ILE A 117 -13.49 -2.01 -12.28
N LEU A 118 -12.99 -2.54 -13.39
CA LEU A 118 -13.33 -3.91 -13.82
C LEU A 118 -12.88 -4.96 -12.81
N SER A 119 -11.64 -4.84 -12.31
CA SER A 119 -11.11 -5.78 -11.32
C SER A 119 -11.82 -5.67 -9.97
N PHE A 120 -12.15 -4.45 -9.52
CA PHE A 120 -12.88 -4.23 -8.28
C PHE A 120 -14.30 -4.83 -8.35
N CYS A 121 -15.05 -4.54 -9.41
CA CYS A 121 -16.37 -5.13 -9.63
C CYS A 121 -16.28 -6.66 -9.76
N GLY A 122 -15.29 -7.16 -10.50
CA GLY A 122 -15.04 -8.60 -10.66
C GLY A 122 -14.75 -9.27 -9.32
N ALA A 123 -13.91 -8.67 -8.49
CA ALA A 123 -13.59 -9.15 -7.15
C ALA A 123 -14.85 -9.24 -6.28
N LEU A 124 -15.67 -8.19 -6.23
CA LEU A 124 -16.92 -8.18 -5.45
C LEU A 124 -17.89 -9.27 -5.90
N MET A 125 -18.03 -9.50 -7.20
CA MET A 125 -18.96 -10.50 -7.74
C MET A 125 -18.55 -11.94 -7.41
N VAL A 126 -17.26 -12.21 -7.22
CA VAL A 126 -16.76 -13.57 -6.95
C VAL A 126 -16.48 -13.83 -5.48
N LEU A 127 -16.50 -12.82 -4.61
CA LEU A 127 -16.23 -12.96 -3.17
C LEU A 127 -17.11 -14.01 -2.48
N ARG A 128 -18.36 -14.15 -2.91
CA ARG A 128 -19.33 -15.10 -2.33
C ARG A 128 -19.35 -16.46 -3.02
N LYS A 129 -18.54 -16.66 -4.06
CA LYS A 129 -18.48 -17.90 -4.80
C LYS A 129 -17.33 -18.77 -4.27
N LYS A 130 -17.63 -19.96 -3.76
CA LYS A 130 -16.59 -20.93 -3.35
C LYS A 130 -15.78 -21.38 -4.58
N SER A 131 -14.74 -20.64 -4.93
CA SER A 131 -13.92 -20.88 -6.12
C SER A 131 -12.51 -20.29 -5.94
N PHE A 132 -11.60 -20.67 -6.82
CA PHE A 132 -10.26 -20.07 -6.92
C PHE A 132 -10.30 -18.52 -7.01
N PHE A 133 -11.28 -17.97 -7.72
CA PHE A 133 -11.46 -16.52 -7.84
C PHE A 133 -11.85 -15.83 -6.53
N GLN A 134 -12.51 -16.53 -5.60
CA GLN A 134 -12.74 -16.02 -4.24
C GLN A 134 -11.40 -15.80 -3.53
N PHE A 135 -10.51 -16.79 -3.60
CA PHE A 135 -9.16 -16.66 -3.03
C PHE A 135 -8.40 -15.48 -3.62
N LEU A 136 -8.42 -15.33 -4.96
CA LEU A 136 -7.78 -14.19 -5.63
C LEU A 136 -8.39 -12.85 -5.17
N SER A 137 -9.70 -12.78 -4.96
CA SER A 137 -10.35 -11.55 -4.47
C SER A 137 -9.95 -11.21 -3.04
N ILE A 138 -9.90 -12.20 -2.15
CA ILE A 138 -9.43 -12.01 -0.78
C ILE A 138 -7.98 -11.54 -0.78
N TYR A 139 -7.12 -12.18 -1.58
CA TYR A 139 -5.73 -11.79 -1.73
C TYR A 139 -5.59 -10.36 -2.27
N TYR A 140 -6.39 -10.00 -3.28
CA TYR A 140 -6.43 -8.66 -3.87
C TYR A 140 -6.76 -7.59 -2.82
N PHE A 141 -7.86 -7.74 -2.08
CA PHE A 141 -8.26 -6.79 -1.05
C PHE A 141 -7.28 -6.76 0.13
N SER A 142 -6.78 -7.92 0.57
CA SER A 142 -5.80 -7.99 1.66
C SER A 142 -4.53 -7.19 1.32
N ASN A 143 -4.02 -7.30 0.09
CA ASN A 143 -2.84 -6.53 -0.32
C ASN A 143 -3.13 -5.02 -0.36
N ILE A 144 -4.29 -4.60 -0.89
CA ILE A 144 -4.68 -3.19 -0.90
C ILE A 144 -4.68 -2.62 0.52
N PHE A 145 -5.32 -3.31 1.47
CA PHE A 145 -5.40 -2.86 2.86
C PHE A 145 -4.03 -2.86 3.55
N LEU A 146 -3.22 -3.88 3.33
CA LEU A 146 -1.88 -3.98 3.93
C LEU A 146 -0.93 -2.90 3.40
N PHE A 147 -0.86 -2.69 2.09
CA PHE A 147 0.00 -1.65 1.52
C PHE A 147 -0.45 -0.25 1.94
N SER A 148 -1.74 -0.02 2.15
CA SER A 148 -2.28 1.28 2.57
C SER A 148 -1.90 1.70 3.99
N ILE A 149 -1.36 0.79 4.82
CA ILE A 149 -0.77 1.13 6.13
C ILE A 149 0.47 2.02 5.95
N PHE A 150 1.21 1.81 4.87
CA PHE A 150 2.43 2.55 4.54
C PHE A 150 2.12 3.76 3.64
N PHE A 151 3.02 4.12 2.76
CA PHE A 151 2.79 5.11 1.70
C PHE A 151 2.55 4.40 0.38
N ILE A 152 1.77 5.03 -0.51
CA ILE A 152 1.42 4.43 -1.80
C ILE A 152 2.18 5.12 -2.92
N LEU A 153 2.94 4.33 -3.67
CA LEU A 153 3.59 4.76 -4.90
C LEU A 153 2.83 4.20 -6.11
N PRO A 154 2.82 4.92 -7.25
CA PRO A 154 2.13 4.46 -8.46
C PRO A 154 2.50 3.05 -8.90
N ARG A 155 3.79 2.68 -8.73
CA ARG A 155 4.33 1.36 -9.09
C ARG A 155 3.82 0.20 -8.22
N TYR A 156 3.26 0.46 -7.04
CA TYR A 156 2.83 -0.62 -6.15
C TYR A 156 1.61 -1.37 -6.70
N SER A 157 0.76 -0.69 -7.47
CA SER A 157 -0.37 -1.33 -8.15
C SER A 157 0.06 -2.36 -9.21
N LEU A 158 1.28 -2.27 -9.74
CA LEU A 158 1.80 -3.22 -10.73
C LEU A 158 1.93 -4.65 -10.18
N ILE A 159 2.17 -4.79 -8.87
CA ILE A 159 2.26 -6.12 -8.22
C ILE A 159 0.92 -6.88 -8.34
N LEU A 160 -0.19 -6.16 -8.32
CA LEU A 160 -1.53 -6.74 -8.42
C LEU A 160 -2.05 -6.83 -9.86
N LEU A 161 -1.31 -6.32 -10.85
CA LEU A 161 -1.75 -6.29 -12.26
C LEU A 161 -2.21 -7.66 -12.81
N PRO A 162 -1.49 -8.79 -12.59
CA PRO A 162 -1.95 -10.09 -13.05
C PRO A 162 -3.29 -10.50 -12.44
N ILE A 163 -3.49 -10.20 -11.16
CA ILE A 163 -4.74 -10.50 -10.45
C ILE A 163 -5.87 -9.61 -10.94
N GLN A 164 -5.60 -8.32 -11.15
CA GLN A 164 -6.57 -7.38 -11.72
C GLN A 164 -7.05 -7.83 -13.11
N LEU A 165 -6.16 -8.31 -13.97
CA LEU A 165 -6.51 -8.85 -15.28
C LEU A 165 -7.41 -10.08 -15.16
N LEU A 166 -7.06 -11.04 -14.30
CA LEU A 166 -7.85 -12.26 -14.08
C LEU A 166 -9.26 -11.94 -13.55
N LEU A 167 -9.38 -11.03 -12.58
CA LEU A 167 -10.66 -10.61 -12.01
C LEU A 167 -11.50 -9.84 -13.04
N SER A 168 -10.88 -9.01 -13.88
CA SER A 168 -11.56 -8.28 -14.96
C SER A 168 -12.10 -9.22 -16.03
N ILE A 169 -11.30 -10.20 -16.47
CA ILE A 169 -11.74 -11.23 -17.42
C ILE A 169 -12.92 -12.03 -16.84
N GLN A 170 -12.86 -12.37 -15.56
CA GLN A 170 -13.95 -13.09 -14.90
C GLN A 170 -15.23 -12.27 -14.84
N LEU A 171 -15.15 -10.95 -14.61
CA LEU A 171 -16.30 -10.06 -14.69
C LEU A 171 -16.93 -10.10 -16.08
N VAL A 172 -16.13 -9.91 -17.12
CA VAL A 172 -16.61 -9.92 -18.52
C VAL A 172 -17.30 -11.24 -18.86
N LYS A 173 -16.71 -12.39 -18.47
CA LYS A 173 -17.36 -13.71 -18.65
C LYS A 173 -18.72 -13.82 -17.97
N ILE A 174 -18.85 -13.29 -16.74
CA ILE A 174 -20.12 -13.30 -16.00
C ILE A 174 -21.16 -12.44 -16.71
N ILE A 175 -20.77 -11.25 -17.19
CA ILE A 175 -21.67 -10.34 -17.93
C ILE A 175 -22.15 -10.99 -19.22
N ILE A 176 -21.24 -11.51 -20.04
CA ILE A 176 -21.59 -12.18 -21.31
C ILE A 176 -22.58 -13.33 -21.07
N LYS A 177 -22.32 -14.19 -20.06
CA LYS A 177 -23.22 -15.29 -19.73
C LYS A 177 -24.63 -14.81 -19.34
N ARG A 178 -24.70 -13.72 -18.54
CA ARG A 178 -26.01 -13.16 -18.15
C ARG A 178 -26.77 -12.56 -19.34
N VAL A 179 -26.08 -11.83 -20.20
CA VAL A 179 -26.69 -11.26 -21.41
C VAL A 179 -27.21 -12.37 -22.35
N ALA A 180 -26.42 -13.43 -22.56
CA ALA A 180 -26.85 -14.56 -23.35
C ALA A 180 -28.10 -15.26 -22.77
N GLN A 181 -28.25 -15.32 -21.44
CA GLN A 181 -29.45 -15.87 -20.78
C GLN A 181 -30.72 -14.99 -20.88
N LEU A 182 -30.55 -13.69 -21.18
CA LEU A 182 -31.66 -12.76 -21.33
C LEU A 182 -32.19 -12.71 -22.77
N ILE A 183 -31.40 -13.20 -23.74
CA ILE A 183 -31.74 -13.20 -25.18
C ILE A 183 -32.43 -14.52 -25.58
N HIS A 184 -32.26 -15.55 -24.77
CA HIS A 184 -32.94 -16.87 -24.92
C HIS A 184 -34.02 -17.03 -23.86
#